data_9062191885318d4406093ea3371768c3
#
_entry.id   9062191885318d4406093ea3371768c3
#
_cell.length_a   1.000
_cell.length_b   1.000
_cell.length_c   1.000
_cell.angle_alpha   90.00
_cell.angle_beta   90.00
_cell.angle_gamma   90.00
#
_symmetry.space_group_name_H-M   'P 1'
#
loop_
_entity.id
_entity.type
_entity.pdbx_description
1 polymer ?
#
loop_
_entity_poly.entity_id
_entity_poly.type
_entity_poly.pdbx_seq_one_letter_code
_entity_poly.pdbx_strand_id
1 'polypeptide(L)'
;MEEEKVTKKEEGETSKEEAPLFQKKKEKFVWNFRNVLRSFLWLPLFLIALDQISKWAVVDALMGVPSRSLEVIPHFFYITLTFNKGSSFGMGGDVSWMRYVFIVISWLASAAILFYWIKNLSKKDTFIDVLLAFCFAGAVGNGIDRTFYWEGTTGFSGVIDFFQFYIFGYGEGKSSFAIFNVADMYLTCAVAVLIVLLFFREMKANKKEGKN
;
A
#
# COMPACT_ATOMS: atom_id res chain seq x y z
N MET A 1 34.08 43.89 -75.79
CA MET A 1 33.05 44.57 -75.00
C MET A 1 31.99 43.52 -74.79
N GLU A 2 32.17 42.70 -73.87
CA GLU A 2 31.23 41.69 -73.50
C GLU A 2 31.16 41.69 -71.94
N GLU A 3 30.00 42.03 -71.39
CA GLU A 3 29.77 42.12 -70.04
C GLU A 3 29.53 40.73 -69.45
N GLU A 4 30.33 40.37 -68.50
CA GLU A 4 30.31 39.10 -67.79
C GLU A 4 29.20 39.18 -66.66
N LYS A 5 28.09 38.47 -66.86
CA LYS A 5 27.01 38.31 -65.85
C LYS A 5 27.44 37.30 -64.83
N VAL A 6 27.84 37.75 -63.66
CA VAL A 6 27.98 36.91 -62.46
C VAL A 6 26.62 36.60 -61.88
N THR A 7 26.21 35.35 -62.03
CA THR A 7 25.02 34.81 -61.38
C THR A 7 25.35 34.41 -59.92
N LYS A 8 24.80 35.17 -58.97
CA LYS A 8 24.75 34.77 -57.54
C LYS A 8 23.84 33.55 -57.40
N LYS A 9 24.41 32.46 -56.96
CA LYS A 9 23.72 31.29 -56.44
C LYS A 9 23.31 31.60 -54.98
N GLU A 10 22.06 31.85 -54.72
CA GLU A 10 21.52 31.86 -53.34
C GLU A 10 21.44 30.41 -52.89
N GLU A 11 22.28 30.06 -51.91
CA GLU A 11 22.16 28.83 -51.15
C GLU A 11 20.98 28.98 -50.17
N GLY A 12 19.84 28.39 -50.53
CA GLY A 12 18.73 28.22 -49.61
C GLY A 12 19.09 27.20 -48.53
N GLU A 13 19.41 27.68 -47.33
CA GLU A 13 19.43 26.85 -46.15
C GLU A 13 18.00 26.36 -45.90
N THR A 14 17.70 25.14 -46.29
CA THR A 14 16.54 24.41 -45.80
C THR A 14 16.80 24.01 -44.35
N SER A 15 16.34 24.83 -43.41
CA SER A 15 16.19 24.44 -42.01
C SER A 15 15.34 23.16 -41.94
N LYS A 16 16.00 22.02 -41.78
CA LYS A 16 15.34 20.77 -41.40
C LYS A 16 14.73 21.00 -40.04
N GLU A 17 13.45 21.29 -40.02
CA GLU A 17 12.62 21.24 -38.85
C GLU A 17 12.71 19.79 -38.31
N GLU A 18 13.54 19.59 -37.26
CA GLU A 18 13.62 18.31 -36.55
C GLU A 18 12.25 18.03 -35.96
N ALA A 19 11.53 17.11 -36.58
CA ALA A 19 10.28 16.59 -36.05
C ALA A 19 10.53 16.13 -34.61
N PRO A 20 9.71 16.56 -33.64
CA PRO A 20 9.93 16.24 -32.21
C PRO A 20 9.94 14.72 -32.03
N LEU A 21 11.14 14.20 -31.71
CA LEU A 21 11.42 12.81 -31.39
C LEU A 21 10.34 12.31 -30.42
N PHE A 22 9.45 11.45 -30.94
CA PHE A 22 8.57 10.54 -30.22
C PHE A 22 8.14 11.00 -28.83
N GLN A 23 7.19 11.92 -28.74
CA GLN A 23 6.31 11.98 -27.59
C GLN A 23 5.47 10.69 -27.61
N LYS A 24 5.93 9.67 -26.88
CA LYS A 24 5.13 8.46 -26.61
C LYS A 24 3.81 8.94 -25.99
N LYS A 25 2.76 9.00 -26.82
CA LYS A 25 1.41 9.35 -26.41
C LYS A 25 1.08 8.45 -25.22
N LYS A 26 0.87 9.03 -24.03
CA LYS A 26 0.51 8.24 -22.84
C LYS A 26 -0.79 7.52 -23.16
N GLU A 27 -0.73 6.21 -23.36
CA GLU A 27 -1.93 5.40 -23.59
C GLU A 27 -2.84 5.57 -22.38
N LYS A 28 -4.08 5.95 -22.61
CA LYS A 28 -5.08 6.02 -21.55
C LYS A 28 -5.53 4.60 -21.20
N PHE A 29 -5.78 4.34 -19.93
CA PHE A 29 -6.37 3.07 -19.51
C PHE A 29 -7.79 2.94 -20.09
N VAL A 30 -8.04 1.85 -20.82
CA VAL A 30 -9.36 1.57 -21.39
C VAL A 30 -10.18 0.79 -20.36
N TRP A 31 -11.24 1.42 -19.87
CA TRP A 31 -12.15 0.84 -18.89
C TRP A 31 -13.07 -0.19 -19.54
N ASN A 32 -12.72 -1.46 -19.41
CA ASN A 32 -13.57 -2.59 -19.75
C ASN A 32 -13.37 -3.72 -18.73
N PHE A 33 -14.30 -4.67 -18.68
CA PHE A 33 -14.29 -5.75 -17.69
C PHE A 33 -12.97 -6.53 -17.66
N ARG A 34 -12.42 -6.87 -18.83
CA ARG A 34 -11.15 -7.60 -18.93
C ARG A 34 -9.97 -6.82 -18.37
N ASN A 35 -9.90 -5.52 -18.64
CA ASN A 35 -8.82 -4.67 -18.14
C ASN A 35 -8.95 -4.43 -16.63
N VAL A 36 -10.17 -4.26 -16.13
CA VAL A 36 -10.43 -4.15 -14.67
C VAL A 36 -10.02 -5.43 -13.96
N LEU A 37 -10.35 -6.61 -14.48
CA LEU A 37 -9.89 -7.88 -13.90
C LEU A 37 -8.36 -7.98 -13.89
N ARG A 38 -7.69 -7.59 -14.97
CA ARG A 38 -6.23 -7.64 -15.10
C ARG A 38 -5.49 -6.57 -14.29
N SER A 39 -6.15 -5.48 -13.95
CA SER A 39 -5.57 -4.42 -13.09
C SER A 39 -5.65 -4.73 -11.61
N PHE A 40 -6.29 -5.86 -11.23
CA PHE A 40 -6.49 -6.26 -9.84
C PHE A 40 -7.25 -5.24 -8.97
N LEU A 41 -7.97 -4.28 -9.56
CA LEU A 41 -8.78 -3.31 -8.82
C LEU A 41 -9.90 -3.94 -7.97
N TRP A 42 -10.27 -5.17 -8.24
CA TRP A 42 -11.22 -5.97 -7.45
C TRP A 42 -10.58 -6.61 -6.20
N LEU A 43 -9.26 -6.86 -6.24
CA LEU A 43 -8.54 -7.57 -5.19
C LEU A 43 -8.64 -6.92 -3.80
N PRO A 44 -8.58 -5.59 -3.66
CA PRO A 44 -8.75 -4.95 -2.35
C PRO A 44 -10.06 -5.28 -1.67
N LEU A 45 -11.16 -5.39 -2.40
CA LEU A 45 -12.46 -5.73 -1.81
C LEU A 45 -12.40 -7.11 -1.13
N PHE A 46 -11.79 -8.09 -1.78
CA PHE A 46 -11.58 -9.41 -1.22
C PHE A 46 -10.65 -9.37 0.00
N LEU A 47 -9.53 -8.65 -0.08
CA LEU A 47 -8.57 -8.54 1.02
C LEU A 47 -9.15 -7.82 2.24
N ILE A 48 -9.90 -6.73 2.04
CA ILE A 48 -10.59 -6.00 3.11
C ILE A 48 -11.65 -6.91 3.76
N ALA A 49 -12.42 -7.64 2.96
CA ALA A 49 -13.40 -8.59 3.49
C ALA A 49 -12.72 -9.68 4.35
N LEU A 50 -11.59 -10.22 3.89
CA LEU A 50 -10.83 -11.23 4.63
C LEU A 50 -10.27 -10.66 5.95
N ASP A 51 -9.75 -9.44 5.95
CA ASP A 51 -9.29 -8.75 7.16
C ASP A 51 -10.45 -8.57 8.15
N GLN A 52 -11.58 -8.01 7.71
CA GLN A 52 -12.70 -7.74 8.59
C GLN A 52 -13.35 -9.03 9.12
N ILE A 53 -13.50 -10.06 8.28
CA ILE A 53 -14.02 -11.37 8.71
C ILE A 53 -13.12 -12.00 9.77
N SER A 54 -11.79 -11.98 9.57
CA SER A 54 -10.84 -12.52 10.56
C SER A 54 -10.91 -11.78 11.89
N LYS A 55 -11.01 -10.45 11.87
CA LYS A 55 -11.16 -9.61 13.07
C LYS A 55 -12.43 -9.95 13.86
N TRP A 56 -13.57 -9.99 13.16
CA TRP A 56 -14.83 -10.31 13.82
C TRP A 56 -14.90 -11.76 14.30
N ALA A 57 -14.32 -12.71 13.58
CA ALA A 57 -14.21 -14.09 14.05
C ALA A 57 -13.42 -14.19 15.37
N VAL A 58 -12.34 -13.43 15.50
CA VAL A 58 -11.57 -13.40 16.76
C VAL A 58 -12.32 -12.69 17.88
N VAL A 59 -13.04 -11.60 17.60
CA VAL A 59 -13.91 -10.94 18.59
C VAL A 59 -14.96 -11.90 19.10
N ASP A 60 -15.68 -12.58 18.22
CA ASP A 60 -16.73 -13.54 18.57
C ASP A 60 -16.18 -14.70 19.41
N ALA A 61 -15.01 -15.24 19.02
CA ALA A 61 -14.40 -16.35 19.73
C ALA A 61 -13.82 -15.99 21.10
N LEU A 62 -13.25 -14.79 21.26
CA LEU A 62 -12.42 -14.47 22.43
C LEU A 62 -12.96 -13.36 23.33
N MET A 63 -13.99 -12.62 22.93
CA MET A 63 -14.54 -11.53 23.75
C MET A 63 -15.06 -11.99 25.11
N GLY A 64 -15.64 -13.19 25.16
CA GLY A 64 -16.17 -13.82 26.38
C GLY A 64 -15.13 -14.63 27.17
N VAL A 65 -13.91 -14.82 26.65
CA VAL A 65 -12.86 -15.58 27.31
C VAL A 65 -12.09 -14.68 28.29
N PRO A 66 -11.91 -15.05 29.57
CA PRO A 66 -11.25 -14.18 30.56
C PRO A 66 -9.83 -13.75 30.17
N SER A 67 -9.02 -14.67 29.59
CA SER A 67 -7.68 -14.38 29.12
C SER A 67 -7.65 -13.60 27.82
N ARG A 68 -8.76 -13.60 27.05
CA ARG A 68 -8.83 -13.11 25.64
C ARG A 68 -7.73 -13.67 24.76
N SER A 69 -7.19 -14.84 25.09
CA SER A 69 -6.03 -15.43 24.42
C SER A 69 -6.20 -16.94 24.27
N LEU A 70 -5.80 -17.43 23.11
CA LEU A 70 -5.71 -18.84 22.76
C LEU A 70 -4.27 -19.17 22.38
N GLU A 71 -3.64 -20.10 23.08
CA GLU A 71 -2.32 -20.63 22.73
C GLU A 71 -2.45 -21.57 21.53
N VAL A 72 -1.79 -21.22 20.40
CA VAL A 72 -1.80 -22.02 19.18
C VAL A 72 -0.54 -22.88 19.08
N ILE A 73 0.63 -22.26 19.34
CA ILE A 73 1.92 -22.96 19.45
C ILE A 73 2.49 -22.63 20.82
N PRO A 74 2.74 -23.65 21.68
CA PRO A 74 3.20 -23.45 23.03
C PRO A 74 4.40 -22.50 23.11
N HIS A 75 4.26 -21.47 23.96
CA HIS A 75 5.28 -20.47 24.26
C HIS A 75 5.79 -19.64 23.06
N PHE A 76 5.15 -19.73 21.89
CA PHE A 76 5.59 -19.05 20.69
C PHE A 76 4.50 -18.23 20.02
N PHE A 77 3.33 -18.83 19.70
CA PHE A 77 2.28 -18.17 18.93
C PHE A 77 0.92 -18.26 19.62
N TYR A 78 0.28 -17.11 19.76
CA TYR A 78 -1.03 -16.93 20.37
C TYR A 78 -1.96 -16.13 19.46
N ILE A 79 -3.24 -16.43 19.53
CA ILE A 79 -4.30 -15.52 19.07
C ILE A 79 -4.82 -14.79 20.30
N THR A 80 -4.51 -13.51 20.44
CA THR A 80 -4.83 -12.68 21.61
C THR A 80 -5.60 -11.45 21.19
N LEU A 81 -6.87 -11.38 21.59
CA LEU A 81 -7.73 -10.25 21.25
C LEU A 81 -7.30 -8.98 22.00
N THR A 82 -6.88 -7.99 21.24
CA THR A 82 -6.47 -6.67 21.73
C THR A 82 -7.12 -5.56 20.91
N PHE A 83 -7.50 -4.47 21.58
CA PHE A 83 -8.03 -3.28 20.93
C PHE A 83 -7.00 -2.16 20.97
N ASN A 84 -6.38 -1.89 19.84
CA ASN A 84 -5.31 -0.91 19.70
C ASN A 84 -5.89 0.49 19.43
N LYS A 85 -5.89 1.33 20.46
CA LYS A 85 -6.39 2.73 20.38
C LYS A 85 -5.36 3.69 19.78
N GLY A 86 -4.09 3.28 19.64
CA GLY A 86 -2.98 4.10 19.18
C GLY A 86 -2.45 3.73 17.80
N SER A 87 -1.16 3.99 17.60
CA SER A 87 -0.39 3.51 16.45
C SER A 87 0.03 2.05 16.63
N SER A 88 0.66 1.45 15.60
CA SER A 88 1.19 0.08 15.62
C SER A 88 2.13 -0.25 16.80
N PHE A 89 2.59 0.76 17.55
CA PHE A 89 3.41 0.62 18.75
C PHE A 89 2.72 1.13 20.02
N GLY A 90 1.39 1.27 20.02
CA GLY A 90 0.62 1.73 21.18
C GLY A 90 0.76 3.22 21.50
N MET A 91 1.49 3.99 20.70
CA MET A 91 1.66 5.44 20.94
C MET A 91 0.35 6.19 20.73
N GLY A 92 0.00 7.06 21.67
CA GLY A 92 -1.17 7.95 21.57
C GLY A 92 -2.50 7.30 21.93
N GLY A 93 -2.52 6.05 22.44
CA GLY A 93 -3.76 5.35 22.82
C GLY A 93 -4.55 5.99 23.96
N ASP A 94 -3.87 6.72 24.85
CA ASP A 94 -4.47 7.39 26.00
C ASP A 94 -4.98 8.81 25.68
N VAL A 95 -4.72 9.32 24.48
CA VAL A 95 -5.08 10.67 24.08
C VAL A 95 -6.28 10.61 23.12
N SER A 96 -7.44 11.01 23.58
CA SER A 96 -8.73 10.85 22.86
C SER A 96 -8.76 11.46 21.45
N TRP A 97 -8.08 12.59 21.23
CA TRP A 97 -8.02 13.24 19.89
C TRP A 97 -7.09 12.53 18.91
N MET A 98 -6.10 11.76 19.38
CA MET A 98 -5.17 11.02 18.51
C MET A 98 -5.89 10.02 17.60
N ARG A 99 -7.02 9.48 18.02
CA ARG A 99 -7.87 8.66 17.18
C ARG A 99 -8.24 9.36 15.87
N TYR A 100 -8.67 10.61 15.93
CA TYR A 100 -9.06 11.38 14.75
C TYR A 100 -7.88 11.61 13.81
N VAL A 101 -6.68 11.84 14.37
CA VAL A 101 -5.45 11.93 13.58
C VAL A 101 -5.19 10.62 12.83
N PHE A 102 -5.29 9.48 13.50
CA PHE A 102 -5.09 8.17 12.84
C PHE A 102 -6.17 7.84 11.81
N ILE A 103 -7.42 8.25 12.04
CA ILE A 103 -8.48 8.16 11.03
C ILE A 103 -8.08 8.95 9.78
N VAL A 104 -7.72 10.22 9.94
CA VAL A 104 -7.34 11.09 8.83
C VAL A 104 -6.13 10.53 8.08
N ILE A 105 -5.09 10.10 8.79
CA ILE A 105 -3.89 9.51 8.18
C ILE A 105 -4.25 8.25 7.38
N SER A 106 -5.06 7.35 7.93
CA SER A 106 -5.46 6.11 7.25
C SER A 106 -6.21 6.39 5.94
N TRP A 107 -7.15 7.32 5.95
CA TRP A 107 -7.93 7.68 4.75
C TRP A 107 -7.12 8.49 3.74
N LEU A 108 -6.25 9.39 4.18
CA LEU A 108 -5.34 10.12 3.27
C LEU A 108 -4.35 9.17 2.61
N ALA A 109 -3.76 8.22 3.35
CA ALA A 109 -2.89 7.20 2.80
C ALA A 109 -3.62 6.33 1.77
N SER A 110 -4.84 5.87 2.10
CA SER A 110 -5.68 5.09 1.18
C SER A 110 -5.99 5.87 -0.10
N ALA A 111 -6.38 7.13 0.02
CA ALA A 111 -6.66 7.99 -1.13
C ALA A 111 -5.42 8.22 -2.00
N ALA A 112 -4.25 8.45 -1.38
CA ALA A 112 -2.99 8.64 -2.10
C ALA A 112 -2.57 7.37 -2.86
N ILE A 113 -2.68 6.20 -2.23
CA ILE A 113 -2.38 4.90 -2.86
C ILE A 113 -3.32 4.68 -4.06
N LEU A 114 -4.63 4.86 -3.88
CA LEU A 114 -5.62 4.69 -4.93
C LEU A 114 -5.38 5.65 -6.10
N PHE A 115 -5.14 6.92 -5.81
CA PHE A 115 -4.84 7.94 -6.81
C PHE A 115 -3.59 7.58 -7.62
N TYR A 116 -2.50 7.20 -6.96
CA TYR A 116 -1.27 6.75 -7.61
C TYR A 116 -1.54 5.53 -8.49
N TRP A 117 -2.28 4.55 -7.98
CA TRP A 117 -2.60 3.32 -8.70
C TRP A 117 -3.39 3.61 -9.98
N ILE A 118 -4.51 4.34 -9.87
CA ILE A 118 -5.34 4.69 -11.02
C ILE A 118 -4.54 5.46 -12.09
N LYS A 119 -3.68 6.39 -11.68
CA LYS A 119 -2.81 7.13 -12.62
C LYS A 119 -1.83 6.24 -13.37
N ASN A 120 -1.44 5.11 -12.79
CA ASN A 120 -0.43 4.22 -13.36
C ASN A 120 -0.98 2.94 -13.98
N LEU A 121 -2.30 2.73 -13.99
CA LEU A 121 -2.95 1.54 -14.59
C LEU A 121 -2.55 1.28 -16.04
N SER A 122 -2.29 2.34 -16.82
CA SER A 122 -1.85 2.21 -18.21
C SER A 122 -0.45 1.61 -18.37
N LYS A 123 0.37 1.58 -17.33
CA LYS A 123 1.71 0.99 -17.35
C LYS A 123 1.70 -0.54 -17.38
N LYS A 124 0.55 -1.16 -17.06
CA LYS A 124 0.30 -2.62 -17.08
C LYS A 124 1.36 -3.41 -16.29
N ASP A 125 1.80 -2.88 -15.16
CA ASP A 125 2.73 -3.57 -14.25
C ASP A 125 1.93 -4.34 -13.20
N THR A 126 1.52 -5.56 -13.57
CA THR A 126 0.70 -6.44 -12.75
C THR A 126 1.26 -6.63 -11.34
N PHE A 127 2.58 -6.72 -11.20
CA PHE A 127 3.19 -6.95 -9.88
C PHE A 127 3.04 -5.73 -8.98
N ILE A 128 3.24 -4.52 -9.52
CA ILE A 128 2.97 -3.26 -8.79
C ILE A 128 1.49 -3.14 -8.47
N ASP A 129 0.59 -3.48 -9.41
CA ASP A 129 -0.85 -3.40 -9.17
C ASP A 129 -1.28 -4.29 -7.99
N VAL A 130 -0.74 -5.51 -7.90
CA VAL A 130 -1.00 -6.41 -6.76
C VAL A 130 -0.46 -5.85 -5.45
N LEU A 131 0.79 -5.32 -5.43
CA LEU A 131 1.35 -4.71 -4.22
C LEU A 131 0.53 -3.49 -3.76
N LEU A 132 0.09 -2.66 -4.69
CA LEU A 132 -0.78 -1.51 -4.38
C LEU A 132 -2.15 -1.95 -3.85
N ALA A 133 -2.70 -3.07 -4.35
CA ALA A 133 -3.92 -3.66 -3.82
C ALA A 133 -3.77 -4.07 -2.34
N PHE A 134 -2.67 -4.70 -1.99
CA PHE A 134 -2.36 -5.07 -0.60
C PHE A 134 -2.15 -3.84 0.28
N CYS A 135 -1.35 -2.85 -0.18
CA CYS A 135 -1.16 -1.60 0.55
C CYS A 135 -2.49 -0.86 0.80
N PHE A 136 -3.33 -0.76 -0.22
CA PHE A 136 -4.63 -0.12 -0.12
C PHE A 136 -5.55 -0.87 0.83
N ALA A 137 -5.63 -2.19 0.71
CA ALA A 137 -6.47 -3.03 1.58
C ALA A 137 -6.06 -2.93 3.05
N GLY A 138 -4.75 -2.94 3.35
CA GLY A 138 -4.24 -2.80 4.71
C GLY A 138 -4.55 -1.42 5.31
N ALA A 139 -4.37 -0.35 4.53
CA ALA A 139 -4.70 1.00 4.98
C ALA A 139 -6.19 1.20 5.22
N VAL A 140 -7.05 0.67 4.34
CA VAL A 140 -8.52 0.74 4.46
C VAL A 140 -9.01 -0.16 5.59
N GLY A 141 -8.51 -1.40 5.74
CA GLY A 141 -8.92 -2.33 6.79
C GLY A 141 -8.77 -1.73 8.18
N ASN A 142 -7.59 -1.20 8.49
CA ASN A 142 -7.36 -0.50 9.75
C ASN A 142 -8.05 0.87 9.84
N GLY A 143 -8.30 1.52 8.70
CA GLY A 143 -9.09 2.75 8.62
C GLY A 143 -10.55 2.55 9.00
N ILE A 144 -11.14 1.42 8.59
CA ILE A 144 -12.51 1.00 8.97
C ILE A 144 -12.60 0.86 10.48
N ASP A 145 -11.70 0.11 11.09
CA ASP A 145 -11.73 -0.12 12.53
C ASP A 145 -11.65 1.20 13.31
N ARG A 146 -10.71 2.07 12.95
CA ARG A 146 -10.55 3.39 13.60
C ARG A 146 -11.77 4.28 13.47
N THR A 147 -12.48 4.19 12.34
CA THR A 147 -13.63 5.04 12.03
C THR A 147 -14.89 4.53 12.73
N PHE A 148 -15.14 3.21 12.67
CA PHE A 148 -16.44 2.65 13.05
C PHE A 148 -16.45 1.90 14.37
N TYR A 149 -15.29 1.42 14.87
CA TYR A 149 -15.23 0.63 16.10
C TYR A 149 -14.86 1.52 17.29
N TRP A 150 -15.86 1.87 18.07
CA TRP A 150 -15.74 2.67 19.28
C TRP A 150 -16.85 2.31 20.28
N GLU A 151 -16.62 2.60 21.54
CA GLU A 151 -17.43 2.10 22.66
C GLU A 151 -18.93 2.36 22.52
N GLY A 152 -19.31 3.50 21.91
CA GLY A 152 -20.72 3.84 21.66
C GLY A 152 -21.40 3.01 20.58
N THR A 153 -20.66 2.28 19.74
CA THR A 153 -21.22 1.47 18.64
C THR A 153 -20.98 -0.02 18.79
N THR A 154 -19.81 -0.42 19.25
CA THR A 154 -19.38 -1.82 19.30
C THR A 154 -19.10 -2.34 20.71
N GLY A 155 -19.14 -1.46 21.73
CA GLY A 155 -18.75 -1.81 23.10
C GLY A 155 -17.24 -1.91 23.33
N PHE A 156 -16.42 -1.64 22.29
CA PHE A 156 -14.96 -1.55 22.35
C PHE A 156 -14.47 -0.46 21.40
N SER A 157 -13.19 -0.06 21.53
CA SER A 157 -12.65 1.02 20.73
C SER A 157 -11.23 0.71 20.25
N GLY A 158 -10.99 0.90 18.95
CA GLY A 158 -9.67 0.77 18.34
C GLY A 158 -9.59 -0.28 17.25
N VAL A 159 -8.38 -0.48 16.72
CA VAL A 159 -8.07 -1.53 15.75
C VAL A 159 -8.06 -2.87 16.45
N ILE A 160 -8.68 -3.88 15.83
CA ILE A 160 -8.69 -5.26 16.33
C ILE A 160 -7.39 -5.92 15.91
N ASP A 161 -6.50 -6.15 16.90
CA ASP A 161 -5.23 -6.86 16.72
C ASP A 161 -5.29 -8.21 17.44
N PHE A 162 -4.64 -9.25 16.87
CA PHE A 162 -4.77 -10.59 17.42
C PHE A 162 -3.60 -11.55 17.19
N PHE A 163 -2.69 -11.31 16.25
CA PHE A 163 -1.49 -12.14 16.08
C PHE A 163 -0.42 -11.74 17.09
N GLN A 164 -0.09 -12.63 18.02
CA GLN A 164 0.91 -12.41 19.05
C GLN A 164 2.02 -13.45 18.97
N PHE A 165 3.26 -13.00 18.83
CA PHE A 165 4.44 -13.85 18.75
C PHE A 165 5.45 -13.53 19.84
N TYR A 166 5.99 -14.56 20.47
CA TYR A 166 7.09 -14.47 21.44
C TYR A 166 8.42 -14.87 20.77
N ILE A 167 8.94 -13.98 19.92
CA ILE A 167 10.13 -14.22 19.09
C ILE A 167 11.40 -14.27 19.94
N PHE A 168 11.46 -13.50 21.03
CA PHE A 168 12.62 -13.38 21.91
C PHE A 168 12.50 -14.21 23.18
N GLY A 169 11.68 -15.25 23.17
CA GLY A 169 11.42 -16.15 24.30
C GLY A 169 10.15 -15.78 25.07
N TYR A 170 9.65 -16.75 25.83
CA TYR A 170 8.43 -16.68 26.64
C TYR A 170 8.79 -16.76 28.13
N GLY A 171 7.99 -16.13 29.00
CA GLY A 171 8.15 -16.20 30.44
C GLY A 171 8.39 -14.85 31.12
N GLU A 172 8.71 -14.87 32.40
CA GLU A 172 8.91 -13.68 33.22
C GLU A 172 10.02 -12.77 32.63
N GLY A 173 9.77 -11.49 32.52
CA GLY A 173 10.69 -10.50 31.92
C GLY A 173 10.80 -10.57 30.41
N LYS A 174 10.02 -11.40 29.71
CA LYS A 174 9.96 -11.47 28.26
C LYS A 174 8.69 -10.79 27.76
N SER A 175 8.81 -10.06 26.64
CA SER A 175 7.69 -9.43 25.97
C SER A 175 7.43 -10.08 24.61
N SER A 176 6.16 -10.12 24.20
CA SER A 176 5.83 -10.48 22.83
C SER A 176 6.27 -9.41 21.85
N PHE A 177 6.38 -9.79 20.59
CA PHE A 177 6.34 -8.83 19.49
C PHE A 177 5.02 -8.05 19.54
N ALA A 178 4.98 -6.84 18.99
CA ALA A 178 3.75 -6.06 18.90
C ALA A 178 2.63 -6.91 18.30
N ILE A 179 1.44 -6.91 18.93
CA ILE A 179 0.29 -7.64 18.42
C ILE A 179 -0.21 -6.91 17.18
N PHE A 180 -0.55 -7.66 16.13
CA PHE A 180 -0.94 -7.14 14.84
C PHE A 180 -2.06 -7.96 14.21
N ASN A 181 -2.59 -7.50 13.08
CA ASN A 181 -3.70 -8.13 12.35
C ASN A 181 -3.35 -8.41 10.87
N VAL A 182 -4.34 -8.89 10.11
CA VAL A 182 -4.17 -9.23 8.70
C VAL A 182 -3.89 -7.99 7.84
N ALA A 183 -4.52 -6.84 8.11
CA ALA A 183 -4.28 -5.59 7.39
C ALA A 183 -2.85 -5.08 7.58
N ASP A 184 -2.27 -5.23 8.79
CA ASP A 184 -0.87 -4.88 9.06
C ASP A 184 0.09 -5.78 8.28
N MET A 185 -0.21 -7.09 8.17
CA MET A 185 0.57 -8.01 7.34
C MET A 185 0.54 -7.58 5.87
N TYR A 186 -0.63 -7.24 5.35
CA TYR A 186 -0.76 -6.76 3.98
C TYR A 186 0.11 -5.54 3.74
N LEU A 187 -0.03 -4.53 4.57
CA LEU A 187 0.69 -3.27 4.43
C LEU A 187 2.21 -3.47 4.57
N THR A 188 2.64 -4.14 5.62
CA THR A 188 4.08 -4.33 5.92
C THR A 188 4.77 -5.15 4.83
N CYS A 189 4.19 -6.30 4.44
CA CYS A 189 4.78 -7.15 3.40
C CYS A 189 4.81 -6.45 2.05
N ALA A 190 3.71 -5.79 1.65
CA ALA A 190 3.65 -5.11 0.36
C ALA A 190 4.62 -3.93 0.28
N VAL A 191 4.72 -3.11 1.33
CA VAL A 191 5.66 -1.98 1.40
C VAL A 191 7.10 -2.49 1.36
N ALA A 192 7.45 -3.53 2.13
CA ALA A 192 8.79 -4.10 2.13
C ALA A 192 9.20 -4.61 0.73
N VAL A 193 8.31 -5.36 0.08
CA VAL A 193 8.55 -5.86 -1.29
C VAL A 193 8.64 -4.71 -2.29
N LEU A 194 7.80 -3.68 -2.15
CA LEU A 194 7.82 -2.51 -3.03
C LEU A 194 9.14 -1.74 -2.93
N ILE A 195 9.64 -1.52 -1.71
CA ILE A 195 10.94 -0.85 -1.48
C ILE A 195 12.07 -1.64 -2.15
N VAL A 196 12.13 -2.96 -1.91
CA VAL A 196 13.14 -3.84 -2.52
C VAL A 196 13.07 -3.82 -4.04
N LEU A 197 11.86 -3.91 -4.60
CA LEU A 197 11.64 -3.86 -6.04
C LEU A 197 12.11 -2.54 -6.67
N LEU A 198 11.75 -1.41 -6.05
CA LEU A 198 12.13 -0.09 -6.54
C LEU A 198 13.64 0.10 -6.48
N PHE A 199 14.28 -0.32 -5.39
CA PHE A 199 15.73 -0.28 -5.24
C PHE A 199 16.46 -1.05 -6.38
N PHE A 200 16.03 -2.28 -6.67
CA PHE A 200 16.63 -3.06 -7.75
C PHE A 200 16.36 -2.46 -9.14
N ARG A 201 15.18 -1.86 -9.35
CA ARG A 201 14.85 -1.17 -10.61
C ARG A 201 15.76 0.05 -10.84
N GLU A 202 15.99 0.82 -9.80
CA GLU A 202 16.88 1.99 -9.84
C GLU A 202 18.33 1.60 -10.10
N MET A 203 18.85 0.61 -9.37
CA MET A 203 20.20 0.07 -9.63
C MET A 203 20.40 -0.38 -11.07
N LYS A 204 19.38 -1.04 -11.65
CA LYS A 204 19.44 -1.51 -13.04
C LYS A 204 19.39 -0.35 -14.06
N ALA A 205 18.65 0.73 -13.75
CA ALA A 205 18.61 1.93 -14.57
C ALA A 205 19.97 2.63 -14.59
N ASN A 206 20.54 2.90 -13.43
CA ASN A 206 21.85 3.57 -13.27
C ASN A 206 22.99 2.76 -13.96
N LYS A 207 22.95 1.43 -13.87
CA LYS A 207 23.93 0.58 -14.57
C LYS A 207 23.84 0.64 -16.10
N LYS A 208 22.69 1.00 -16.66
CA LYS A 208 22.53 1.19 -18.10
C LYS A 208 23.04 2.55 -18.55
N GLU A 209 22.80 3.60 -17.75
CA GLU A 209 23.29 4.96 -18.04
C GLU A 209 24.80 5.08 -17.93
N GLY A 210 25.44 4.39 -16.99
CA GLY A 210 26.90 4.38 -16.84
C GLY A 210 27.67 3.51 -17.88
N LYS A 211 26.96 2.88 -18.84
CA LYS A 211 27.55 2.11 -19.92
C LYS A 211 27.48 2.79 -21.28
N ASN A 212 26.87 3.95 -21.37
CA ASN A 212 26.83 4.84 -22.54
C ASN A 212 27.78 6.01 -22.35
#